data_c94d1b443c61814c7b71f82139b70a94
#
_entry.id   c94d1b443c61814c7b71f82139b70a94
#
_cell.length_a   1.000
_cell.length_b   1.000
_cell.length_c   1.000
_cell.angle_alpha   90.00
_cell.angle_beta   90.00
_cell.angle_gamma   90.00
#
_symmetry.space_group_name_H-M   'P 1'
#
loop_
_entity.id
_entity.type
_entity.pdbx_description
1 polymer ?
#
loop_
_entity_poly.entity_id
_entity_poly.type
_entity_poly.pdbx_seq_one_letter_code
_entity_poly.pdbx_strand_id
1 'polypeptide(L)'
;MCSSDLAPAIAAPTRSLFRHQANLTTLLAEVLDIQPAQKNVLLSDGTTLLFDHLILAAGATHSYLGHDEWAAFAPGLKTLEDAFEIRRRVLFAFESAENEPDPEKRQDWLTLCVIGAGPTGVEMAGAFAEIARQTLVGEFRRINPHDARILLIEGGPRVLQAMPESLSEKARMQLEKLGVEVRLNAIVTGMDATGLQVRGPAPAGVLGTVDYRITSQCVVWAAGVAASPLGRQLAQHTGCQIDRDRKSTRLNSSHT
;
A
#
# COMPACT_ATOMS: atom_id res chain seq x y z
N MET A 1 -7.85 -18.74 13.74
CA MET A 1 -8.98 -17.82 13.53
C MET A 1 -9.27 -17.73 12.05
N CYS A 2 -10.49 -18.02 11.62
CA CYS A 2 -10.86 -18.00 10.21
C CYS A 2 -10.85 -16.54 9.71
N SER A 3 -10.28 -16.27 8.54
CA SER A 3 -10.17 -14.91 7.97
C SER A 3 -11.54 -14.21 7.78
N SER A 4 -12.64 -14.96 7.75
CA SER A 4 -14.01 -14.46 7.64
C SER A 4 -14.47 -13.64 8.84
N ASP A 5 -13.86 -13.79 10.00
CA ASP A 5 -14.32 -13.15 11.22
C ASP A 5 -13.74 -11.74 11.43
N LEU A 6 -12.66 -11.41 10.75
CA LEU A 6 -11.96 -10.12 10.88
C LEU A 6 -12.57 -9.01 10.02
N ALA A 7 -13.06 -9.31 8.83
CA ALA A 7 -13.61 -8.30 7.93
C ALA A 7 -14.83 -7.56 8.53
N PRO A 8 -15.84 -8.22 9.14
CA PRO A 8 -16.96 -7.53 9.79
C PRO A 8 -16.55 -6.70 11.01
N ALA A 9 -15.44 -7.05 11.68
CA ALA A 9 -14.96 -6.30 12.85
C ALA A 9 -14.27 -4.99 12.44
N ILE A 10 -13.73 -4.92 11.23
CA ILE A 10 -12.98 -3.76 10.73
C ILE A 10 -13.85 -2.88 9.82
N ALA A 11 -14.75 -3.47 9.03
CA ALA A 11 -15.56 -2.78 8.05
C ALA A 11 -17.07 -3.00 8.32
N ALA A 12 -17.70 -2.02 8.94
CA ALA A 12 -19.15 -2.02 9.10
C ALA A 12 -19.84 -1.83 7.72
N PRO A 13 -20.81 -2.69 7.35
CA PRO A 13 -21.51 -2.55 6.08
C PRO A 13 -22.23 -1.20 5.99
N THR A 14 -22.05 -0.46 4.89
CA THR A 14 -22.67 0.85 4.66
C THR A 14 -24.21 0.82 4.87
N ARG A 15 -24.88 -0.25 4.39
CA ARG A 15 -26.33 -0.42 4.58
C ARG A 15 -26.72 -0.54 6.04
N SER A 16 -25.90 -1.15 6.88
CA SER A 16 -26.15 -1.27 8.33
C SER A 16 -26.01 0.07 9.04
N LEU A 17 -25.03 0.89 8.64
CA LEU A 17 -24.83 2.22 9.21
C LEU A 17 -26.03 3.14 8.95
N PHE A 18 -26.64 3.03 7.77
CA PHE A 18 -27.71 3.92 7.32
C PHE A 18 -29.08 3.28 7.26
N ARG A 19 -29.30 2.13 7.90
CA ARG A 19 -30.55 1.37 7.83
C ARG A 19 -31.82 2.14 8.23
N HIS A 20 -31.68 3.18 9.06
CA HIS A 20 -32.76 4.03 9.52
C HIS A 20 -32.93 5.33 8.73
N GLN A 21 -32.06 5.54 7.71
CA GLN A 21 -32.06 6.77 6.92
C GLN A 21 -32.92 6.58 5.67
N ALA A 22 -34.18 7.05 5.74
CA ALA A 22 -35.19 6.81 4.67
C ALA A 22 -34.85 7.52 3.34
N ASN A 23 -34.08 8.61 3.37
CA ASN A 23 -33.68 9.39 2.20
C ASN A 23 -32.31 8.97 1.63
N LEU A 24 -31.78 7.79 1.98
CA LEU A 24 -30.52 7.27 1.49
C LEU A 24 -30.72 5.96 0.74
N THR A 25 -30.16 5.86 -0.45
CA THR A 25 -30.12 4.62 -1.24
C THR A 25 -28.66 4.21 -1.44
N THR A 26 -28.32 2.98 -1.06
CA THR A 26 -26.99 2.41 -1.29
C THR A 26 -27.02 1.48 -2.50
N LEU A 27 -26.23 1.78 -3.52
CA LEU A 27 -26.05 0.97 -4.71
C LEU A 27 -24.66 0.37 -4.75
N LEU A 28 -24.56 -0.88 -5.18
CA LEU A 28 -23.30 -1.52 -5.54
C LEU A 28 -23.22 -1.53 -7.06
N ALA A 29 -22.44 -0.62 -7.62
CA ALA A 29 -22.23 -0.49 -9.06
C ALA A 29 -20.91 0.21 -9.35
N GLU A 30 -20.35 -0.05 -10.51
CA GLU A 30 -19.17 0.66 -11.00
C GLU A 30 -19.60 1.88 -11.81
N VAL A 31 -18.97 3.03 -11.57
CA VAL A 31 -19.16 4.25 -12.33
C VAL A 31 -18.24 4.22 -13.54
N LEU A 32 -18.80 4.26 -14.74
CA LEU A 32 -18.07 4.29 -16.00
C LEU A 32 -17.77 5.71 -16.47
N ASP A 33 -18.73 6.64 -16.31
CA ASP A 33 -18.59 8.01 -16.79
C ASP A 33 -19.38 8.99 -15.91
N ILE A 34 -18.90 10.23 -15.87
CA ILE A 34 -19.59 11.34 -15.20
C ILE A 34 -19.79 12.43 -16.25
N GLN A 35 -21.05 12.82 -16.48
CA GLN A 35 -21.45 13.82 -17.47
C GLN A 35 -21.99 15.08 -16.77
N PRO A 36 -21.15 16.01 -16.36
CA PRO A 36 -21.54 17.18 -15.55
C PRO A 36 -22.53 18.09 -16.23
N ALA A 37 -22.43 18.26 -17.55
CA ALA A 37 -23.33 19.11 -18.34
C ALA A 37 -24.78 18.59 -18.33
N GLN A 38 -24.94 17.25 -18.32
CA GLN A 38 -26.24 16.56 -18.23
C GLN A 38 -26.64 16.24 -16.79
N LYS A 39 -25.77 16.54 -15.83
CA LYS A 39 -25.96 16.20 -14.40
C LYS A 39 -26.28 14.72 -14.20
N ASN A 40 -25.51 13.83 -14.84
CA ASN A 40 -25.72 12.41 -14.70
C ASN A 40 -24.41 11.61 -14.51
N VAL A 41 -24.57 10.40 -13.99
CA VAL A 41 -23.52 9.39 -13.81
C VAL A 41 -23.96 8.12 -14.52
N LEU A 42 -23.11 7.59 -15.39
CA LEU A 42 -23.34 6.31 -16.08
C LEU A 42 -22.72 5.16 -15.30
N LEU A 43 -23.50 4.13 -15.02
CA LEU A 43 -23.08 2.91 -14.33
C LEU A 43 -22.77 1.77 -15.31
N SER A 44 -22.04 0.75 -14.85
CA SER A 44 -21.61 -0.40 -15.64
C SER A 44 -22.76 -1.26 -16.16
N ASP A 45 -23.92 -1.23 -15.52
CA ASP A 45 -25.14 -1.92 -15.95
C ASP A 45 -25.97 -1.13 -16.99
N GLY A 46 -25.48 0.03 -17.42
CA GLY A 46 -26.17 0.96 -18.33
C GLY A 46 -27.15 1.90 -17.64
N THR A 47 -27.34 1.80 -16.33
CA THR A 47 -28.18 2.71 -15.54
C THR A 47 -27.58 4.10 -15.51
N THR A 48 -28.41 5.12 -15.65
CA THR A 48 -28.02 6.52 -15.51
C THR A 48 -28.65 7.10 -14.25
N LEU A 49 -27.82 7.66 -13.37
CA LEU A 49 -28.26 8.36 -12.17
C LEU A 49 -28.16 9.86 -12.37
N LEU A 50 -29.28 10.57 -12.15
CA LEU A 50 -29.31 12.02 -12.16
C LEU A 50 -28.89 12.59 -10.81
N PHE A 51 -28.23 13.75 -10.81
CA PHE A 51 -27.84 14.45 -9.58
C PHE A 51 -28.00 15.97 -9.71
N ASP A 52 -28.31 16.62 -8.61
CA ASP A 52 -28.18 18.08 -8.46
C ASP A 52 -26.76 18.46 -7.95
N HIS A 53 -26.24 17.64 -7.04
CA HIS A 53 -24.89 17.76 -6.47
C HIS A 53 -24.22 16.40 -6.49
N LEU A 54 -22.92 16.39 -6.85
CA LEU A 54 -22.10 15.19 -6.88
C LEU A 54 -20.89 15.34 -5.95
N ILE A 55 -20.70 14.35 -5.07
CA ILE A 55 -19.48 14.19 -4.27
C ILE A 55 -18.72 13.00 -4.84
N LEU A 56 -17.53 13.25 -5.45
CA LEU A 56 -16.66 12.23 -5.96
C LEU A 56 -15.64 11.85 -4.89
N ALA A 57 -15.82 10.69 -4.26
CA ALA A 57 -14.96 10.14 -3.22
C ALA A 57 -14.46 8.72 -3.58
N ALA A 58 -13.97 8.57 -4.80
CA ALA A 58 -13.65 7.28 -5.43
C ALA A 58 -12.32 6.66 -4.93
N GLY A 59 -11.68 7.23 -3.90
CA GLY A 59 -10.44 6.72 -3.34
C GLY A 59 -9.23 6.81 -4.29
N ALA A 60 -8.26 5.94 -4.05
CA ALA A 60 -7.03 5.83 -4.84
C ALA A 60 -6.71 4.35 -5.10
N THR A 61 -6.03 4.09 -6.20
CA THR A 61 -5.49 2.78 -6.58
C THR A 61 -3.98 2.74 -6.37
N HIS A 62 -3.39 1.56 -6.55
CA HIS A 62 -1.93 1.42 -6.55
C HIS A 62 -1.34 2.07 -7.81
N SER A 63 -0.14 2.62 -7.65
CA SER A 63 0.70 3.05 -8.77
C SER A 63 2.07 2.42 -8.61
N TYR A 64 2.47 1.63 -9.57
CA TYR A 64 3.79 0.99 -9.61
C TYR A 64 4.81 1.83 -10.37
N LEU A 65 4.54 3.13 -10.58
CA LEU A 65 5.43 4.10 -11.21
C LEU A 65 5.86 3.72 -12.63
N GLY A 66 4.99 3.04 -13.36
CA GLY A 66 5.23 2.56 -14.73
C GLY A 66 5.65 1.08 -14.83
N HIS A 67 5.67 0.36 -13.72
CA HIS A 67 6.04 -1.04 -13.61
C HIS A 67 4.87 -1.89 -13.10
N ASP A 68 3.74 -1.85 -13.82
CA ASP A 68 2.51 -2.53 -13.38
C ASP A 68 2.68 -4.05 -13.28
N GLU A 69 3.67 -4.62 -13.96
CA GLU A 69 4.08 -6.02 -13.85
C GLU A 69 4.56 -6.42 -12.44
N TRP A 70 5.00 -5.46 -11.62
CA TRP A 70 5.41 -5.71 -10.24
C TRP A 70 4.26 -6.04 -9.30
N ALA A 71 3.03 -5.73 -9.68
CA ALA A 71 1.84 -6.06 -8.90
C ALA A 71 1.73 -7.56 -8.58
N ALA A 72 2.21 -8.42 -9.47
CA ALA A 72 2.22 -9.87 -9.26
C ALA A 72 3.12 -10.30 -8.08
N PHE A 73 4.20 -9.58 -7.85
CA PHE A 73 5.21 -9.91 -6.84
C PHE A 73 5.04 -9.13 -5.54
N ALA A 74 4.63 -7.86 -5.63
CA ALA A 74 4.51 -6.95 -4.50
C ALA A 74 3.10 -6.35 -4.42
N PRO A 75 2.15 -6.99 -3.74
CA PRO A 75 0.82 -6.41 -3.53
C PRO A 75 0.93 -5.09 -2.77
N GLY A 76 0.09 -4.13 -3.12
CA GLY A 76 -0.08 -2.91 -2.35
C GLY A 76 -1.14 -3.04 -1.26
N LEU A 77 -1.37 -2.00 -0.46
CA LEU A 77 -2.38 -1.97 0.58
C LEU A 77 -3.36 -0.81 0.37
N LYS A 78 -4.58 -1.13 -0.11
CA LYS A 78 -5.68 -0.17 -0.29
C LYS A 78 -7.04 -0.74 0.09
N THR A 79 -7.23 -2.04 -0.07
CA THR A 79 -8.49 -2.74 0.20
C THR A 79 -8.32 -3.75 1.33
N LEU A 80 -9.43 -4.31 1.81
CA LEU A 80 -9.39 -5.41 2.77
C LEU A 80 -8.79 -6.67 2.14
N GLU A 81 -9.06 -6.91 0.87
CA GLU A 81 -8.51 -8.01 0.10
C GLU A 81 -6.98 -7.93 0.04
N ASP A 82 -6.45 -6.73 -0.20
CA ASP A 82 -5.00 -6.48 -0.15
C ASP A 82 -4.42 -6.82 1.23
N ALA A 83 -5.10 -6.38 2.30
CA ALA A 83 -4.66 -6.64 3.67
C ALA A 83 -4.66 -8.15 3.99
N PHE A 84 -5.66 -8.90 3.53
CA PHE A 84 -5.70 -10.35 3.68
C PHE A 84 -4.60 -11.04 2.87
N GLU A 85 -4.34 -10.59 1.65
CA GLU A 85 -3.27 -11.14 0.82
C GLU A 85 -1.89 -10.88 1.45
N ILE A 86 -1.63 -9.67 1.93
CA ILE A 86 -0.38 -9.34 2.62
C ILE A 86 -0.23 -10.20 3.89
N ARG A 87 -1.28 -10.28 4.71
CA ARG A 87 -1.27 -11.14 5.91
C ARG A 87 -0.98 -12.59 5.56
N ARG A 88 -1.65 -13.11 4.53
CA ARG A 88 -1.43 -14.48 4.05
C ARG A 88 0.03 -14.69 3.63
N ARG A 89 0.62 -13.76 2.86
CA ARG A 89 2.03 -13.86 2.41
C ARG A 89 3.00 -13.84 3.59
N VAL A 90 2.79 -12.93 4.54
CA VAL A 90 3.66 -12.84 5.74
C VAL A 90 3.62 -14.14 6.54
N LEU A 91 2.44 -14.64 6.89
CA LEU A 91 2.31 -15.87 7.67
C LEU A 91 2.84 -17.09 6.90
N PHE A 92 2.56 -17.16 5.58
CA PHE A 92 3.08 -18.22 4.72
C PHE A 92 4.61 -18.20 4.63
N ALA A 93 5.23 -17.02 4.67
CA ALA A 93 6.69 -16.90 4.66
C ALA A 93 7.31 -17.53 5.93
N PHE A 94 6.73 -17.30 7.11
CA PHE A 94 7.20 -17.94 8.34
C PHE A 94 6.97 -19.46 8.32
N GLU A 95 5.83 -19.93 7.86
CA GLU A 95 5.56 -21.38 7.70
C GLU A 95 6.53 -22.04 6.71
N SER A 96 6.83 -21.36 5.61
CA SER A 96 7.80 -21.85 4.63
C SER A 96 9.22 -21.89 5.20
N ALA A 97 9.60 -20.87 5.96
CA ALA A 97 10.88 -20.84 6.65
C ALA A 97 11.03 -21.98 7.68
N GLU A 98 9.96 -22.31 8.41
CA GLU A 98 9.95 -23.43 9.36
C GLU A 98 10.22 -24.76 8.66
N ASN A 99 9.68 -24.93 7.44
CA ASN A 99 9.81 -26.16 6.65
C ASN A 99 11.09 -26.22 5.80
N GLU A 100 11.77 -25.09 5.56
CA GLU A 100 12.94 -25.03 4.69
C GLU A 100 14.19 -25.58 5.40
N PRO A 101 14.82 -26.66 4.91
CA PRO A 101 16.00 -27.24 5.53
C PRO A 101 17.28 -26.43 5.25
N ASP A 102 17.34 -25.72 4.10
CA ASP A 102 18.49 -24.93 3.70
C ASP A 102 18.48 -23.57 4.41
N PRO A 103 19.52 -23.26 5.23
CA PRO A 103 19.57 -22.01 5.99
C PRO A 103 19.57 -20.74 5.12
N GLU A 104 20.20 -20.78 3.93
CA GLU A 104 20.23 -19.62 3.02
C GLU A 104 18.85 -19.35 2.44
N LYS A 105 18.18 -20.39 1.95
CA LYS A 105 16.80 -20.27 1.44
C LYS A 105 15.81 -19.94 2.55
N ARG A 106 16.05 -20.43 3.76
CA ARG A 106 15.24 -20.07 4.94
C ARG A 106 15.31 -18.56 5.20
N GLN A 107 16.49 -17.95 5.05
CA GLN A 107 16.66 -16.51 5.22
C GLN A 107 15.91 -15.70 4.15
N ASP A 108 15.77 -16.22 2.93
CA ASP A 108 14.96 -15.58 1.89
C ASP A 108 13.48 -15.49 2.28
N TRP A 109 12.95 -16.53 2.94
CA TRP A 109 11.60 -16.53 3.51
C TRP A 109 11.45 -15.59 4.72
N LEU A 110 12.50 -15.49 5.54
CA LEU A 110 12.52 -14.60 6.72
C LEU A 110 12.90 -13.14 6.36
N THR A 111 13.05 -12.82 5.09
CA THR A 111 13.30 -11.45 4.63
C THR A 111 12.01 -10.84 4.11
N LEU A 112 11.47 -9.84 4.82
CA LEU A 112 10.25 -9.13 4.50
C LEU A 112 10.59 -7.72 4.01
N CYS A 113 10.17 -7.35 2.81
CA CYS A 113 10.49 -6.07 2.21
C CYS A 113 9.24 -5.20 2.08
N VAL A 114 9.34 -3.93 2.50
CA VAL A 114 8.34 -2.89 2.27
C VAL A 114 8.98 -1.80 1.41
N ILE A 115 8.36 -1.47 0.29
CA ILE A 115 8.86 -0.47 -0.66
C ILE A 115 8.05 0.82 -0.51
N GLY A 116 8.72 1.93 -0.21
CA GLY A 116 8.14 3.23 0.06
C GLY A 116 7.96 3.50 1.56
N ALA A 117 8.56 4.60 2.05
CA ALA A 117 8.52 5.01 3.44
C ALA A 117 7.57 6.21 3.70
N GLY A 118 6.46 6.26 2.99
CA GLY A 118 5.30 7.06 3.36
C GLY A 118 4.58 6.48 4.58
N PRO A 119 3.46 7.08 5.02
CA PRO A 119 2.72 6.61 6.20
C PRO A 119 2.40 5.11 6.16
N THR A 120 1.84 4.63 5.07
CA THR A 120 1.49 3.21 4.90
C THR A 120 2.70 2.29 5.03
N GLY A 121 3.83 2.64 4.40
CA GLY A 121 5.04 1.80 4.46
C GLY A 121 5.67 1.77 5.84
N VAL A 122 5.68 2.90 6.54
CA VAL A 122 6.15 2.99 7.95
C VAL A 122 5.29 2.14 8.88
N GLU A 123 3.97 2.22 8.75
CA GLU A 123 3.01 1.41 9.52
C GLU A 123 3.18 -0.08 9.24
N MET A 124 3.30 -0.46 7.95
CA MET A 124 3.50 -1.84 7.54
C MET A 124 4.81 -2.43 8.07
N ALA A 125 5.93 -1.70 7.95
CA ALA A 125 7.22 -2.15 8.46
C ALA A 125 7.18 -2.33 9.98
N GLY A 126 6.52 -1.42 10.71
CA GLY A 126 6.27 -1.53 12.14
C GLY A 126 5.43 -2.76 12.50
N ALA A 127 4.33 -2.99 11.78
CA ALA A 127 3.45 -4.14 11.98
C ALA A 127 4.19 -5.47 11.72
N PHE A 128 5.03 -5.55 10.69
CA PHE A 128 5.84 -6.74 10.42
C PHE A 128 6.84 -7.02 11.55
N ALA A 129 7.47 -5.95 12.07
CA ALA A 129 8.37 -6.08 13.21
C ALA A 129 7.64 -6.56 14.48
N GLU A 130 6.43 -6.06 14.73
CA GLU A 130 5.60 -6.49 15.84
C GLU A 130 5.15 -7.96 15.68
N ILE A 131 4.71 -8.36 14.50
CA ILE A 131 4.35 -9.75 14.20
C ILE A 131 5.54 -10.68 14.49
N ALA A 132 6.71 -10.37 13.95
CA ALA A 132 7.89 -11.20 14.08
C ALA A 132 8.41 -11.26 15.54
N ARG A 133 8.37 -10.13 16.27
CA ARG A 133 9.03 -10.01 17.58
C ARG A 133 8.11 -10.15 18.79
N GLN A 134 6.80 -10.15 18.59
CA GLN A 134 5.82 -10.26 19.66
C GLN A 134 4.77 -11.34 19.38
N THR A 135 4.13 -11.31 18.22
CA THR A 135 2.96 -12.16 17.94
C THR A 135 3.36 -13.63 17.71
N LEU A 136 4.45 -13.87 16.96
CA LEU A 136 4.88 -15.20 16.55
C LEU A 136 5.93 -15.83 17.49
N VAL A 137 6.22 -15.18 18.61
CA VAL A 137 7.21 -15.71 19.57
C VAL A 137 6.74 -17.03 20.15
N GLY A 138 7.58 -18.07 20.01
CA GLY A 138 7.30 -19.41 20.55
C GLY A 138 6.36 -20.28 19.70
N GLU A 139 5.85 -19.77 18.57
CA GLU A 139 4.96 -20.54 17.69
C GLU A 139 5.71 -21.59 16.84
N PHE A 140 6.99 -21.36 16.54
CA PHE A 140 7.81 -22.19 15.67
C PHE A 140 8.86 -22.99 16.45
N ARG A 141 9.31 -24.12 15.87
CA ARG A 141 10.28 -25.04 16.49
C ARG A 141 11.67 -24.96 15.89
N ARG A 142 11.75 -24.70 14.58
CA ARG A 142 12.99 -24.72 13.81
C ARG A 142 13.53 -23.33 13.51
N ILE A 143 12.65 -22.33 13.49
CA ILE A 143 13.03 -20.93 13.30
C ILE A 143 12.76 -20.12 14.56
N ASN A 144 13.51 -19.04 14.69
CA ASN A 144 13.18 -17.97 15.61
C ASN A 144 12.63 -16.79 14.82
N PRO A 145 11.35 -16.40 14.98
CA PRO A 145 10.78 -15.26 14.25
C PRO A 145 11.55 -13.95 14.46
N HIS A 146 12.29 -13.81 15.56
CA HIS A 146 13.18 -12.66 15.78
C HIS A 146 14.29 -12.53 14.73
N ASP A 147 14.68 -13.62 14.05
CA ASP A 147 15.70 -13.62 13.01
C ASP A 147 15.18 -13.05 11.68
N ALA A 148 13.86 -12.74 11.61
CA ALA A 148 13.29 -12.10 10.44
C ALA A 148 13.88 -10.70 10.22
N ARG A 149 14.33 -10.45 9.00
CA ARG A 149 14.81 -9.17 8.52
C ARG A 149 13.64 -8.40 7.91
N ILE A 150 13.34 -7.24 8.47
CA ILE A 150 12.31 -6.34 7.92
C ILE A 150 13.03 -5.15 7.30
N LEU A 151 12.92 -5.00 5.98
CA LEU A 151 13.54 -3.93 5.23
C LEU A 151 12.48 -2.92 4.78
N LEU A 152 12.71 -1.64 5.07
CA LEU A 152 11.95 -0.52 4.54
C LEU A 152 12.83 0.22 3.53
N ILE A 153 12.44 0.16 2.25
CA ILE A 153 13.23 0.70 1.13
C ILE A 153 12.57 1.99 0.64
N GLU A 154 13.32 3.08 0.63
CA GLU A 154 12.84 4.41 0.24
C GLU A 154 13.81 5.09 -0.71
N GLY A 155 13.27 5.55 -1.86
CA GLY A 155 14.05 6.27 -2.87
C GLY A 155 14.50 7.67 -2.43
N GLY A 156 13.81 8.26 -1.48
CA GLY A 156 14.12 9.57 -0.94
C GLY A 156 15.08 9.55 0.25
N PRO A 157 15.51 10.75 0.69
CA PRO A 157 16.53 10.89 1.73
C PRO A 157 16.01 10.66 3.16
N ARG A 158 14.71 10.49 3.38
CA ARG A 158 14.13 10.30 4.72
C ARG A 158 12.76 9.60 4.64
N VAL A 159 12.36 8.96 5.71
CA VAL A 159 11.00 8.43 5.88
C VAL A 159 10.01 9.59 6.07
N LEU A 160 8.72 9.39 5.76
CA LEU A 160 7.64 10.37 5.98
C LEU A 160 7.98 11.76 5.45
N GLN A 161 8.44 11.88 4.20
CA GLN A 161 8.96 13.13 3.62
C GLN A 161 7.98 14.32 3.71
N ALA A 162 6.67 14.07 3.79
CA ALA A 162 5.64 15.09 3.96
C ALA A 162 5.58 15.65 5.39
N MET A 163 6.24 15.01 6.35
CA MET A 163 6.29 15.46 7.75
C MET A 163 7.50 16.37 8.03
N PRO A 164 7.48 17.18 9.09
CA PRO A 164 8.66 17.88 9.54
C PRO A 164 9.86 16.95 9.78
N GLU A 165 11.08 17.41 9.48
CA GLU A 165 12.28 16.60 9.54
C GLU A 165 12.52 15.96 10.92
N SER A 166 12.22 16.69 11.99
CA SER A 166 12.32 16.17 13.36
C SER A 166 11.38 14.99 13.65
N LEU A 167 10.20 14.95 13.03
CA LEU A 167 9.29 13.83 13.15
C LEU A 167 9.72 12.65 12.27
N SER A 168 10.21 12.95 11.07
CA SER A 168 10.80 11.97 10.16
C SER A 168 11.95 11.21 10.83
N GLU A 169 12.87 11.94 11.47
CA GLU A 169 14.00 11.35 12.18
C GLU A 169 13.55 10.50 13.38
N LYS A 170 12.59 10.99 14.17
CA LYS A 170 12.02 10.21 15.28
C LYS A 170 11.37 8.93 14.79
N ALA A 171 10.64 8.97 13.67
CA ALA A 171 10.02 7.80 13.09
C ALA A 171 11.09 6.79 12.64
N ARG A 172 12.16 7.24 11.97
CA ARG A 172 13.29 6.39 11.58
C ARG A 172 13.90 5.69 12.79
N MET A 173 14.23 6.44 13.84
CA MET A 173 14.81 5.90 15.09
C MET A 173 13.88 4.85 15.75
N GLN A 174 12.57 5.08 15.74
CA GLN A 174 11.61 4.13 16.29
C GLN A 174 11.56 2.84 15.47
N LEU A 175 11.56 2.93 14.14
CA LEU A 175 11.61 1.76 13.26
C LEU A 175 12.90 0.95 13.49
N GLU A 176 14.06 1.61 13.56
CA GLU A 176 15.34 0.96 13.83
C GLU A 176 15.37 0.30 15.21
N LYS A 177 14.78 0.94 16.23
CA LYS A 177 14.61 0.35 17.57
C LYS A 177 13.73 -0.91 17.54
N LEU A 178 12.72 -0.95 16.68
CA LEU A 178 11.92 -2.14 16.41
C LEU A 178 12.68 -3.20 15.60
N GLY A 179 13.90 -2.91 15.15
CA GLY A 179 14.74 -3.78 14.34
C GLY A 179 14.39 -3.79 12.84
N VAL A 180 13.76 -2.71 12.34
CA VAL A 180 13.56 -2.51 10.91
C VAL A 180 14.83 -1.94 10.31
N GLU A 181 15.31 -2.53 9.21
CA GLU A 181 16.41 -1.99 8.41
C GLU A 181 15.88 -0.93 7.46
N VAL A 182 16.14 0.34 7.75
CA VAL A 182 15.71 1.47 6.90
C VAL A 182 16.77 1.75 5.83
N ARG A 183 16.41 1.61 4.57
CA ARG A 183 17.26 1.84 3.39
C ARG A 183 16.79 3.08 2.65
N LEU A 184 17.42 4.23 2.93
CA LEU A 184 17.14 5.52 2.29
C LEU A 184 18.00 5.71 1.04
N ASN A 185 17.55 6.59 0.12
CA ASN A 185 18.19 6.83 -1.17
C ASN A 185 18.38 5.53 -1.97
N ALA A 186 17.47 4.57 -1.78
CA ALA A 186 17.51 3.24 -2.37
C ALA A 186 16.28 3.05 -3.27
N ILE A 187 16.51 2.83 -4.56
CA ILE A 187 15.46 2.72 -5.58
C ILE A 187 15.41 1.28 -6.06
N VAL A 188 14.21 0.70 -6.07
CA VAL A 188 13.97 -0.60 -6.71
C VAL A 188 14.02 -0.40 -8.22
N THR A 189 14.88 -1.16 -8.89
CA THR A 189 15.10 -1.10 -10.34
C THR A 189 14.62 -2.34 -11.08
N GLY A 190 14.28 -3.39 -10.33
CA GLY A 190 13.72 -4.62 -10.87
C GLY A 190 13.13 -5.49 -9.76
N MET A 191 12.21 -6.36 -10.14
CA MET A 191 11.53 -7.27 -9.22
C MET A 191 11.15 -8.55 -9.94
N ASP A 192 11.27 -9.67 -9.24
CA ASP A 192 10.78 -10.98 -9.68
C ASP A 192 10.25 -11.80 -8.50
N ALA A 193 9.89 -13.06 -8.76
CA ALA A 193 9.34 -13.96 -7.74
C ALA A 193 10.29 -14.27 -6.57
N THR A 194 11.57 -13.95 -6.68
CA THR A 194 12.60 -14.30 -5.70
C THR A 194 13.26 -13.09 -5.05
N GLY A 195 12.83 -11.86 -5.38
CA GLY A 195 13.32 -10.66 -4.71
C GLY A 195 13.42 -9.42 -5.58
N LEU A 196 14.28 -8.51 -5.16
CA LEU A 196 14.40 -7.16 -5.66
C LEU A 196 15.81 -6.87 -6.20
N GLN A 197 15.89 -6.11 -7.29
CA GLN A 197 17.10 -5.37 -7.66
C GLN A 197 16.98 -3.95 -7.09
N VAL A 198 17.98 -3.50 -6.40
CA VAL A 198 18.00 -2.20 -5.72
C VAL A 198 19.24 -1.44 -6.10
N ARG A 199 19.09 -0.16 -6.43
CA ARG A 199 20.18 0.79 -6.57
C ARG A 199 20.17 1.72 -5.36
N GLY A 200 21.24 1.74 -4.59
CA GLY A 200 21.30 2.51 -3.37
C GLY A 200 22.72 2.90 -2.97
N PRO A 201 22.89 3.55 -1.82
CA PRO A 201 24.19 3.95 -1.33
C PRO A 201 25.14 2.75 -1.25
N ALA A 202 26.39 2.97 -1.66
CA ALA A 202 27.44 1.98 -1.50
C ALA A 202 27.72 1.70 0.00
N PRO A 203 28.28 0.54 0.35
CA PRO A 203 28.69 0.24 1.71
C PRO A 203 29.64 1.31 2.29
N ALA A 204 29.69 1.41 3.61
CA ALA A 204 30.53 2.38 4.31
C ALA A 204 31.99 2.33 3.80
N GLY A 205 32.54 3.50 3.45
CA GLY A 205 33.90 3.64 2.91
C GLY A 205 33.99 3.62 1.39
N VAL A 206 32.90 3.37 0.67
CA VAL A 206 32.83 3.44 -0.80
C VAL A 206 31.91 4.59 -1.20
N LEU A 207 32.37 5.49 -2.06
CA LEU A 207 31.56 6.59 -2.57
C LEU A 207 30.68 6.14 -3.75
N GLY A 208 29.46 6.67 -3.82
CA GLY A 208 28.56 6.45 -4.93
C GLY A 208 27.39 5.53 -4.62
N THR A 209 26.76 5.04 -5.69
CA THR A 209 25.66 4.08 -5.64
C THR A 209 26.07 2.77 -6.26
N VAL A 210 25.51 1.68 -5.75
CA VAL A 210 25.73 0.33 -6.26
C VAL A 210 24.38 -0.34 -6.54
N ASP A 211 24.40 -1.24 -7.51
CA ASP A 211 23.28 -2.15 -7.74
C ASP A 211 23.53 -3.43 -6.93
N TYR A 212 22.51 -3.87 -6.19
CA TYR A 212 22.57 -5.11 -5.40
C TYR A 212 21.20 -5.80 -5.39
N ARG A 213 21.22 -7.10 -5.10
CA ARG A 213 20.01 -7.88 -4.98
C ARG A 213 19.67 -8.11 -3.51
N ILE A 214 18.36 -8.06 -3.23
CA ILE A 214 17.77 -8.53 -1.97
C ILE A 214 16.90 -9.71 -2.34
N THR A 215 17.23 -10.90 -1.84
CA THR A 215 16.36 -12.07 -1.93
C THR A 215 15.27 -11.97 -0.88
N SER A 216 14.03 -12.17 -1.30
CA SER A 216 12.85 -12.07 -0.44
C SER A 216 11.66 -12.73 -1.12
N GLN A 217 10.92 -13.52 -0.36
CA GLN A 217 9.68 -14.13 -0.83
C GLN A 217 8.42 -13.33 -0.42
N CYS A 218 8.60 -12.27 0.35
CA CYS A 218 7.52 -11.42 0.83
C CYS A 218 7.84 -9.94 0.64
N VAL A 219 7.30 -9.36 -0.41
CA VAL A 219 7.47 -7.96 -0.77
C VAL A 219 6.11 -7.27 -0.77
N VAL A 220 6.04 -6.04 -0.22
CA VAL A 220 4.84 -5.20 -0.21
C VAL A 220 5.17 -3.84 -0.83
N TRP A 221 4.25 -3.36 -1.69
CA TRP A 221 4.35 -2.08 -2.36
C TRP A 221 3.59 -0.99 -1.61
N ALA A 222 4.29 0.03 -1.12
CA ALA A 222 3.74 1.21 -0.47
C ALA A 222 4.25 2.53 -1.09
N ALA A 223 4.95 2.46 -2.23
CA ALA A 223 5.67 3.60 -2.81
C ALA A 223 4.81 4.50 -3.71
N GLY A 224 3.60 4.14 -4.04
CA GLY A 224 2.82 4.95 -4.95
C GLY A 224 1.32 4.71 -4.89
N VAL A 225 0.58 5.80 -5.07
CA VAL A 225 -0.88 5.79 -5.23
C VAL A 225 -1.27 6.62 -6.43
N ALA A 226 -2.27 6.18 -7.17
CA ALA A 226 -2.90 6.93 -8.25
C ALA A 226 -4.33 7.26 -7.85
N ALA A 227 -4.77 8.49 -8.12
CA ALA A 227 -6.16 8.87 -7.98
C ALA A 227 -7.03 8.07 -8.99
N SER A 228 -8.31 7.88 -8.63
CA SER A 228 -9.29 7.26 -9.53
C SER A 228 -9.29 7.94 -10.92
N PRO A 229 -9.42 7.17 -12.01
CA PRO A 229 -9.53 7.72 -13.37
C PRO A 229 -10.74 8.65 -13.53
N LEU A 230 -11.79 8.50 -12.73
CA LEU A 230 -12.97 9.35 -12.73
C LEU A 230 -12.66 10.84 -12.49
N GLY A 231 -11.64 11.14 -11.67
CA GLY A 231 -11.19 12.53 -11.49
C GLY A 231 -10.65 13.15 -12.78
N ARG A 232 -9.93 12.36 -13.58
CA ARG A 232 -9.40 12.80 -14.88
C ARG A 232 -10.53 12.98 -15.90
N GLN A 233 -11.49 12.05 -15.96
CA GLN A 233 -12.66 12.17 -16.82
C GLN A 233 -13.46 13.44 -16.49
N LEU A 234 -13.70 13.69 -15.19
CA LEU A 234 -14.39 14.90 -14.75
C LEU A 234 -13.65 16.17 -15.18
N ALA A 235 -12.33 16.20 -15.08
CA ALA A 235 -11.54 17.34 -15.53
C ALA A 235 -11.62 17.56 -17.05
N GLN A 236 -11.63 16.49 -17.84
CA GLN A 236 -11.79 16.58 -19.31
C GLN A 236 -13.16 17.17 -19.68
N HIS A 237 -14.22 16.83 -18.97
CA HIS A 237 -15.57 17.34 -19.23
C HIS A 237 -15.82 18.76 -18.72
N THR A 238 -15.08 19.19 -17.70
CA THR A 238 -15.33 20.49 -17.04
C THR A 238 -14.22 21.53 -17.24
N GLY A 239 -13.07 21.12 -17.73
CA GLY A 239 -11.87 21.97 -17.79
C GLY A 239 -11.26 22.31 -16.43
N CYS A 240 -11.69 21.65 -15.35
CA CYS A 240 -11.13 21.90 -14.02
C CYS A 240 -9.67 21.45 -13.95
N GLN A 241 -8.89 22.17 -13.13
CA GLN A 241 -7.52 21.77 -12.86
C GLN A 241 -7.50 20.55 -11.94
N ILE A 242 -6.64 19.60 -12.26
CA ILE A 242 -6.33 18.45 -11.40
C ILE A 242 -5.03 18.78 -10.68
N ASP A 243 -5.01 18.65 -9.37
CA ASP A 243 -3.79 18.75 -8.57
C ASP A 243 -2.76 17.67 -9.00
N ARG A 244 -1.48 17.93 -8.71
CA ARG A 244 -0.35 17.02 -9.00
C ARG A 244 -0.57 15.62 -8.43
N ASP A 245 -1.23 15.55 -7.27
CA ASP A 245 -1.67 14.31 -6.64
C ASP A 245 -2.96 13.74 -7.26
N ARG A 246 -3.43 14.35 -8.38
CA ARG A 246 -4.65 13.99 -9.11
C ARG A 246 -5.93 14.00 -8.26
N LYS A 247 -5.91 14.73 -7.15
CA LYS A 247 -7.10 15.06 -6.37
C LYS A 247 -7.76 16.25 -7.04
N SER A 248 -9.02 16.11 -7.44
CA SER A 248 -9.76 17.24 -8.01
C SER A 248 -9.89 18.34 -6.98
N THR A 249 -9.49 19.57 -7.35
CA THR A 249 -9.86 20.76 -6.60
C THR A 249 -11.37 20.94 -6.60
N ARG A 250 -11.92 21.52 -5.53
CA ARG A 250 -13.35 21.85 -5.43
C ARG A 250 -13.78 22.68 -6.65
N LEU A 251 -14.65 22.11 -7.47
CA LEU A 251 -15.43 22.90 -8.42
C LEU A 251 -16.54 23.60 -7.63
N ASN A 252 -16.33 24.85 -7.27
CA ASN A 252 -17.40 25.72 -6.87
C ASN A 252 -18.07 26.24 -8.15
N SER A 253 -19.07 25.54 -8.67
CA SER A 253 -19.91 26.05 -9.76
C SER A 253 -20.94 27.05 -9.22
N SER A 254 -20.49 28.19 -8.70
CA SER A 254 -21.30 29.36 -8.59
C SER A 254 -21.13 30.18 -9.86
N HIS A 255 -21.82 29.80 -10.93
CA HIS A 255 -22.16 30.69 -12.01
C HIS A 255 -23.68 30.71 -12.11
N THR A 256 -24.23 31.79 -11.59
CA THR A 256 -25.51 32.37 -11.92
C THR A 256 -25.66 32.52 -13.42
#